data_6b765b32ab2128760af3f972e185f661
#
_entry.id   6b765b32ab2128760af3f972e185f661
#
_cell.length_a   1.000
_cell.length_b   1.000
_cell.length_c   1.000
_cell.angle_alpha   90.00
_cell.angle_beta   90.00
_cell.angle_gamma   90.00
#
_symmetry.space_group_name_H-M   'P 1'
#
loop_
_entity.id
_entity.type
_entity.pdbx_description
1 polymer ?
#
loop_
_entity_poly.entity_id
_entity_poly.type
_entity_poly.pdbx_seq_one_letter_code
_entity_poly.pdbx_strand_id
1 'polypeptide(L)'
;TCALPISDRVDDEVVMLYAENPTVRGCVEESLADLGALADDHDALFVLGSDPVALSVLQEPAAVGADVVVGDCSLGLPTAYGMGLGLFACREAYLRQVPGRLVGASEDATGRRTYTLTLQTREQHIRRERATSNICTNQAWVALRAAMHVAMLGPGGLRDLANDCVRYARDLAADLD
;
A
#
# COMPACT_ATOMS: atom_id res chain seq x y z
N THR A 1 2.15 -22.19 -10.99
CA THR A 1 1.81 -21.93 -9.57
C THR A 1 3.04 -21.38 -8.88
N CYS A 2 3.01 -20.10 -8.51
CA CYS A 2 4.06 -19.49 -7.67
C CYS A 2 3.83 -19.78 -6.18
N ALA A 3 3.03 -20.79 -5.83
CA ALA A 3 2.77 -21.15 -4.46
C ALA A 3 4.09 -21.58 -3.78
N LEU A 4 4.61 -20.70 -2.97
CA LEU A 4 5.70 -21.03 -2.06
C LEU A 4 5.12 -21.96 -0.99
N PRO A 5 5.78 -23.07 -0.66
CA PRO A 5 5.41 -23.90 0.48
C PRO A 5 5.80 -23.16 1.77
N ILE A 6 5.07 -22.08 2.05
CA ILE A 6 5.31 -21.22 3.22
C ILE A 6 4.63 -21.81 4.46
N SER A 7 3.50 -22.51 4.26
CA SER A 7 2.67 -23.06 5.33
C SER A 7 3.45 -23.95 6.29
N ASP A 8 4.35 -24.76 5.78
CA ASP A 8 5.15 -25.68 6.61
C ASP A 8 6.26 -24.98 7.43
N ARG A 9 6.41 -23.68 7.28
CA ARG A 9 7.43 -22.86 7.94
C ARG A 9 6.86 -21.79 8.86
N VAL A 10 5.54 -21.68 8.92
CA VAL A 10 4.86 -20.73 9.80
C VAL A 10 4.56 -21.45 11.11
N ASP A 11 4.99 -20.84 12.20
CA ASP A 11 4.75 -21.28 13.57
C ASP A 11 4.42 -20.05 14.44
N ASP A 12 4.17 -20.27 15.72
CA ASP A 12 3.77 -19.22 16.65
C ASP A 12 4.91 -18.21 16.98
N GLU A 13 6.12 -18.41 16.45
CA GLU A 13 7.22 -17.45 16.56
C GLU A 13 7.25 -16.46 15.38
N VAL A 14 6.46 -16.71 14.33
CA VAL A 14 6.35 -15.84 13.16
C VAL A 14 5.49 -14.62 13.52
N VAL A 15 6.06 -13.43 13.39
CA VAL A 15 5.35 -12.17 13.71
C VAL A 15 4.70 -11.52 12.49
N MET A 16 5.11 -11.90 11.28
CA MET A 16 4.62 -11.28 10.05
C MET A 16 4.80 -12.19 8.84
N LEU A 17 3.79 -12.27 7.99
CA LEU A 17 3.88 -12.79 6.63
C LEU A 17 3.86 -11.63 5.64
N TYR A 18 4.75 -11.66 4.65
CA TYR A 18 4.79 -10.69 3.56
C TYR A 18 4.60 -11.38 2.22
N ALA A 19 3.70 -10.86 1.40
CA ALA A 19 3.53 -11.28 0.01
C ALA A 19 3.43 -10.07 -0.91
N GLU A 20 3.84 -10.23 -2.17
CA GLU A 20 3.64 -9.23 -3.22
C GLU A 20 2.61 -9.70 -4.22
N ASN A 21 1.68 -8.81 -4.61
CA ASN A 21 0.71 -9.09 -5.65
C ASN A 21 0.40 -7.82 -6.49
N PRO A 22 0.73 -7.82 -7.79
CA PRO A 22 1.50 -8.85 -8.52
C PRO A 22 2.95 -8.95 -8.02
N THR A 23 3.58 -10.10 -8.25
CA THR A 23 5.01 -10.28 -7.95
C THR A 23 5.86 -9.47 -8.94
N VAL A 24 7.15 -9.30 -8.64
CA VAL A 24 8.13 -8.66 -9.54
C VAL A 24 8.21 -9.33 -10.93
N ARG A 25 7.77 -10.57 -11.06
CA ARG A 25 7.71 -11.30 -12.34
C ARG A 25 6.37 -11.15 -13.06
N GLY A 26 5.47 -10.33 -12.53
CA GLY A 26 4.13 -10.12 -13.10
C GLY A 26 3.15 -11.28 -12.82
N CYS A 27 3.49 -12.21 -11.92
CA CYS A 27 2.56 -13.26 -11.54
C CYS A 27 1.53 -12.71 -10.53
N VAL A 28 0.27 -13.06 -10.74
CA VAL A 28 -0.80 -12.82 -9.78
C VAL A 28 -0.92 -14.03 -8.87
N GLU A 29 -0.88 -13.79 -7.56
CA GLU A 29 -1.04 -14.84 -6.54
C GLU A 29 -2.53 -15.01 -6.22
N GLU A 30 -3.03 -16.22 -6.40
CA GLU A 30 -4.45 -16.56 -6.20
C GLU A 30 -4.73 -17.04 -4.77
N SER A 31 -3.70 -17.45 -4.02
CA SER A 31 -3.82 -18.02 -2.67
C SER A 31 -3.63 -17.00 -1.54
N LEU A 32 -3.77 -15.70 -1.82
CA LEU A 32 -3.61 -14.66 -0.80
C LEU A 32 -4.55 -14.81 0.40
N ALA A 33 -5.78 -15.26 0.15
CA ALA A 33 -6.74 -15.49 1.23
C ALA A 33 -6.30 -16.63 2.17
N ASP A 34 -5.64 -17.65 1.64
CA ASP A 34 -5.06 -18.74 2.44
C ASP A 34 -3.89 -18.23 3.28
N LEU A 35 -3.08 -17.31 2.73
CA LEU A 35 -2.00 -16.65 3.49
C LEU A 35 -2.54 -15.75 4.60
N GLY A 36 -3.64 -15.01 4.33
CA GLY A 36 -4.31 -14.22 5.36
C GLY A 36 -4.86 -15.09 6.49
N ALA A 37 -5.52 -16.20 6.17
CA ALA A 37 -6.01 -17.14 7.16
C ALA A 37 -4.87 -17.78 7.97
N LEU A 38 -3.77 -18.16 7.31
CA LEU A 38 -2.58 -18.71 7.97
C LEU A 38 -1.94 -17.71 8.94
N ALA A 39 -1.90 -16.41 8.57
CA ALA A 39 -1.40 -15.37 9.46
C ALA A 39 -2.30 -15.21 10.71
N ASP A 40 -3.63 -15.19 10.50
CA ASP A 40 -4.61 -15.12 11.60
C ASP A 40 -4.51 -16.31 12.55
N ASP A 41 -4.31 -17.53 12.02
CA ASP A 41 -4.18 -18.76 12.82
C ASP A 41 -2.97 -18.74 13.78
N HIS A 42 -1.92 -17.97 13.42
CA HIS A 42 -0.68 -17.85 14.22
C HIS A 42 -0.52 -16.47 14.88
N ASP A 43 -1.56 -15.64 14.94
CA ASP A 43 -1.51 -14.27 15.49
C ASP A 43 -0.41 -13.41 14.85
N ALA A 44 -0.11 -13.65 13.58
CA ALA A 44 0.89 -12.95 12.79
C ALA A 44 0.24 -11.87 11.93
N LEU A 45 0.98 -10.78 11.63
CA LEU A 45 0.51 -9.74 10.69
C LEU A 45 0.60 -10.24 9.25
N PHE A 46 -0.45 -10.04 8.45
CA PHE A 46 -0.37 -10.21 7.01
C PHE A 46 -0.13 -8.87 6.31
N VAL A 47 1.05 -8.72 5.71
CA VAL A 47 1.48 -7.52 4.98
C VAL A 47 1.48 -7.80 3.49
N LEU A 48 0.70 -7.04 2.73
CA LEU A 48 0.61 -7.16 1.27
C LEU A 48 1.35 -6.01 0.58
N GLY A 49 2.37 -6.35 -0.21
CA GLY A 49 2.99 -5.44 -1.17
C GLY A 49 2.16 -5.36 -2.45
N SER A 50 1.79 -4.16 -2.91
CA SER A 50 1.03 -4.03 -4.14
C SER A 50 1.18 -2.67 -4.81
N ASP A 51 0.89 -2.63 -6.11
CA ASP A 51 0.82 -1.41 -6.91
C ASP A 51 -0.62 -0.90 -6.98
N PRO A 52 -0.88 0.38 -6.71
CA PRO A 52 -2.24 0.96 -6.74
C PRO A 52 -2.94 0.85 -8.08
N VAL A 53 -2.20 0.83 -9.20
CA VAL A 53 -2.79 0.62 -10.54
C VAL A 53 -3.28 -0.82 -10.65
N ALA A 54 -2.45 -1.79 -10.25
CA ALA A 54 -2.82 -3.20 -10.23
C ALA A 54 -4.02 -3.48 -9.32
N LEU A 55 -4.10 -2.83 -8.15
CA LEU A 55 -5.23 -2.93 -7.22
C LEU A 55 -6.58 -2.50 -7.83
N SER A 56 -6.57 -1.72 -8.93
CA SER A 56 -7.81 -1.33 -9.62
C SER A 56 -8.51 -2.50 -10.33
N VAL A 57 -7.81 -3.61 -10.54
CA VAL A 57 -8.31 -4.83 -11.23
C VAL A 57 -8.12 -6.11 -10.40
N LEU A 58 -7.44 -6.04 -9.27
CA LEU A 58 -7.23 -7.16 -8.36
C LEU A 58 -8.23 -7.14 -7.21
N GLN A 59 -8.27 -8.21 -6.45
CA GLN A 59 -9.08 -8.31 -5.24
C GLN A 59 -8.59 -7.32 -4.18
N GLU A 60 -9.53 -6.73 -3.43
CA GLU A 60 -9.22 -5.79 -2.35
C GLU A 60 -8.35 -6.45 -1.28
N PRO A 61 -7.27 -5.80 -0.81
CA PRO A 61 -6.39 -6.35 0.22
C PRO A 61 -7.11 -6.76 1.52
N ALA A 62 -8.12 -6.00 1.93
CA ALA A 62 -8.92 -6.31 3.10
C ALA A 62 -9.71 -7.62 2.94
N ALA A 63 -10.15 -7.94 1.72
CA ALA A 63 -10.92 -9.15 1.42
C ALA A 63 -10.05 -10.43 1.44
N VAL A 64 -8.73 -10.28 1.29
CA VAL A 64 -7.77 -11.38 1.42
C VAL A 64 -7.09 -11.43 2.79
N GLY A 65 -7.58 -10.68 3.76
CA GLY A 65 -7.08 -10.73 5.13
C GLY A 65 -5.89 -9.82 5.44
N ALA A 66 -5.43 -8.97 4.50
CA ALA A 66 -4.28 -8.11 4.75
C ALA A 66 -4.53 -7.12 5.89
N ASP A 67 -3.58 -7.03 6.81
CA ASP A 67 -3.56 -6.07 7.93
C ASP A 67 -2.91 -4.77 7.53
N VAL A 68 -1.85 -4.86 6.72
CA VAL A 68 -1.09 -3.72 6.22
C VAL A 68 -0.87 -3.88 4.73
N VAL A 69 -0.98 -2.79 4.00
CA VAL A 69 -0.64 -2.71 2.57
C VAL A 69 0.47 -1.70 2.38
N VAL A 70 1.49 -2.10 1.64
CA VAL A 70 2.64 -1.24 1.29
C VAL A 70 2.88 -1.26 -0.21
N GLY A 71 3.50 -0.21 -0.72
CA GLY A 71 3.82 -0.16 -2.14
C GLY A 71 4.37 1.19 -2.59
N ASP A 72 4.45 1.39 -3.89
CA ASP A 72 4.79 2.66 -4.52
C ASP A 72 3.55 3.31 -5.14
N CYS A 73 3.24 4.52 -4.74
CA CYS A 73 2.12 5.31 -5.24
C CYS A 73 2.55 6.36 -6.29
N SER A 74 3.69 6.17 -6.94
CA SER A 74 4.15 7.06 -8.01
C SER A 74 3.30 6.93 -9.28
N LEU A 75 2.53 5.85 -9.43
CA LEU A 75 1.57 5.59 -10.50
C LEU A 75 2.20 5.65 -11.91
N GLY A 76 3.46 5.22 -12.04
CA GLY A 76 4.20 5.30 -13.30
C GLY A 76 4.54 6.72 -13.77
N LEU A 77 4.23 7.74 -12.97
CA LEU A 77 4.56 9.12 -13.31
C LEU A 77 6.07 9.38 -13.23
N PRO A 78 6.65 10.15 -14.14
CA PRO A 78 8.07 10.54 -14.06
C PRO A 78 8.36 11.27 -12.74
N THR A 79 9.25 10.72 -11.93
CA THR A 79 9.58 11.25 -10.60
C THR A 79 10.94 11.96 -10.54
N ALA A 80 11.44 12.44 -11.66
CA ALA A 80 12.68 13.21 -11.75
C ALA A 80 13.81 12.56 -10.91
N TYR A 81 14.38 11.47 -11.44
CA TYR A 81 15.54 10.76 -10.84
C TYR A 81 15.27 10.00 -9.52
N GLY A 82 14.06 9.48 -9.35
CA GLY A 82 13.84 8.43 -8.38
C GLY A 82 13.26 8.86 -7.04
N MET A 83 12.63 10.01 -6.95
CA MET A 83 11.77 10.31 -5.81
C MET A 83 10.49 9.47 -5.91
N GLY A 84 10.46 8.32 -5.25
CA GLY A 84 9.27 7.50 -5.10
C GLY A 84 8.28 8.10 -4.11
N LEU A 85 7.04 7.63 -4.15
CA LEU A 85 6.00 7.94 -3.18
C LEU A 85 5.53 6.64 -2.55
N GLY A 86 5.84 6.44 -1.27
CA GLY A 86 5.36 5.26 -0.54
C GLY A 86 3.84 5.24 -0.41
N LEU A 87 3.25 4.08 -0.61
CA LEU A 87 1.90 3.76 -0.19
C LEU A 87 1.95 3.03 1.14
N PHE A 88 1.12 3.43 2.07
CA PHE A 88 0.90 2.73 3.32
C PHE A 88 -0.58 2.79 3.69
N ALA A 89 -1.17 1.65 3.95
CA ALA A 89 -2.51 1.52 4.51
C ALA A 89 -2.50 0.41 5.57
N CYS A 90 -3.37 0.52 6.57
CA CYS A 90 -3.52 -0.52 7.58
C CYS A 90 -4.96 -0.59 8.09
N ARG A 91 -5.30 -1.68 8.76
CA ARG A 91 -6.55 -1.79 9.52
C ARG A 91 -6.61 -0.76 10.64
N GLU A 92 -7.80 -0.33 11.01
CA GLU A 92 -8.02 0.66 12.06
C GLU A 92 -7.42 0.25 13.41
N ALA A 93 -7.38 -1.05 13.70
CA ALA A 93 -6.79 -1.60 14.92
C ALA A 93 -5.32 -1.16 15.12
N TYR A 94 -4.57 -0.98 14.03
CA TYR A 94 -3.16 -0.60 14.05
C TYR A 94 -2.91 0.90 13.92
N LEU A 95 -3.95 1.73 13.80
CA LEU A 95 -3.84 3.17 13.55
C LEU A 95 -2.92 3.89 14.55
N ARG A 96 -2.94 3.48 15.83
CA ARG A 96 -2.11 4.08 16.86
C ARG A 96 -0.63 3.66 16.79
N GLN A 97 -0.32 2.65 16.00
CA GLN A 97 1.03 2.10 15.84
C GLN A 97 1.69 2.55 14.54
N VAL A 98 0.91 3.14 13.61
CA VAL A 98 1.40 3.66 12.33
C VAL A 98 2.51 4.69 12.56
N PRO A 99 3.67 4.56 11.92
CA PRO A 99 4.70 5.58 11.97
C PRO A 99 4.26 6.85 11.23
N GLY A 100 4.72 8.01 11.69
CA GLY A 100 4.51 9.27 11.01
C GLY A 100 3.30 10.07 11.44
N ARG A 101 2.98 11.05 10.61
CA ARG A 101 1.90 12.01 10.82
C ARG A 101 0.66 11.57 10.09
N LEU A 102 -0.48 11.74 10.75
CA LEU A 102 -1.78 11.54 10.13
C LEU A 102 -2.51 12.88 10.05
N VAL A 103 -3.24 13.06 8.96
CA VAL A 103 -4.13 14.21 8.78
C VAL A 103 -5.55 13.75 9.04
N GLY A 104 -6.15 14.24 10.11
CA GLY A 104 -7.55 13.99 10.44
C GLY A 104 -8.47 15.04 9.82
N ALA A 105 -9.62 14.61 9.34
CA ALA A 105 -10.70 15.51 8.97
C ALA A 105 -11.49 15.91 10.23
N SER A 106 -11.85 17.19 10.32
CA SER A 106 -12.61 17.78 11.42
C SER A 106 -13.50 18.90 10.90
N GLU A 107 -14.20 19.57 11.77
CA GLU A 107 -14.98 20.77 11.45
C GLU A 107 -14.45 21.97 12.25
N ASP A 108 -14.45 23.14 11.63
CA ASP A 108 -14.14 24.41 12.33
C ASP A 108 -15.34 24.90 13.16
N ALA A 109 -15.14 25.98 13.90
CA ALA A 109 -16.20 26.56 14.72
C ALA A 109 -17.44 27.03 13.93
N THR A 110 -17.36 27.08 12.61
CA THR A 110 -18.47 27.47 11.71
C THR A 110 -19.08 26.26 10.99
N GLY A 111 -18.65 25.02 11.32
CA GLY A 111 -19.14 23.79 10.71
C GLY A 111 -18.54 23.49 9.34
N ARG A 112 -17.47 24.18 8.94
CA ARG A 112 -16.80 23.89 7.66
C ARG A 112 -15.75 22.82 7.85
N ARG A 113 -15.64 21.89 6.88
CA ARG A 113 -14.59 20.85 6.87
C ARG A 113 -13.21 21.51 6.95
N THR A 114 -12.43 21.04 7.90
CA THR A 114 -11.03 21.41 8.08
C THR A 114 -10.16 20.16 8.26
N TYR A 115 -8.85 20.33 8.21
CA TYR A 115 -7.90 19.24 8.38
C TYR A 115 -6.85 19.64 9.40
N THR A 116 -6.48 18.68 10.25
CA THR A 116 -5.46 18.89 11.28
C THR A 116 -4.51 17.71 11.36
N LEU A 117 -3.26 18.00 11.73
CA LEU A 117 -2.28 16.94 12.01
C LEU A 117 -2.65 16.25 13.33
N THR A 118 -2.71 14.94 13.31
CA THR A 118 -3.03 14.10 14.46
C THR A 118 -1.90 13.14 14.80
N LEU A 119 -1.91 12.60 16.02
CA LEU A 119 -0.95 11.60 16.51
C LEU A 119 0.52 12.04 16.45
N GLN A 120 0.79 13.35 16.47
CA GLN A 120 2.14 13.93 16.40
C GLN A 120 3.04 13.58 17.59
N THR A 121 2.47 13.11 18.71
CA THR A 121 3.25 12.77 19.92
C THR A 121 4.29 11.69 19.71
N ARG A 122 4.26 11.01 18.57
CA ARG A 122 5.24 9.99 18.16
C ARG A 122 6.43 10.57 17.38
N GLU A 123 6.39 11.86 17.07
CA GLU A 123 7.42 12.56 16.29
C GLU A 123 8.54 13.07 17.21
N GLN A 124 9.78 13.08 16.72
CA GLN A 124 10.96 13.47 17.49
C GLN A 124 10.92 14.92 17.98
N HIS A 125 10.30 15.83 17.24
CA HIS A 125 10.20 17.23 17.63
C HIS A 125 9.24 17.47 18.80
N ILE A 126 8.36 16.50 19.10
CA ILE A 126 7.45 16.55 20.24
C ILE A 126 8.00 15.75 21.41
N ARG A 127 8.42 14.51 21.19
CA ARG A 127 8.91 13.60 22.24
C ARG A 127 10.03 12.71 21.71
N ARG A 128 11.25 13.23 21.64
CA ARG A 128 12.41 12.55 21.07
C ARG A 128 12.63 11.15 21.63
N GLU A 129 12.49 10.96 22.93
CA GLU A 129 12.74 9.68 23.62
C GLU A 129 11.70 8.61 23.30
N ARG A 130 10.53 9.00 22.79
CA ARG A 130 9.39 8.11 22.52
C ARG A 130 8.99 8.11 21.04
N ALA A 131 9.79 8.72 20.21
CA ALA A 131 9.53 8.76 18.80
C ALA A 131 9.69 7.36 18.20
N THR A 132 8.69 6.91 17.46
CA THR A 132 8.69 5.59 16.80
C THR A 132 9.41 5.61 15.46
N SER A 133 9.55 6.77 14.83
CA SER A 133 10.21 6.91 13.54
C SER A 133 10.69 8.33 13.26
N ASN A 134 11.66 8.44 12.33
CA ASN A 134 12.03 9.66 11.63
C ASN A 134 11.43 9.63 10.24
N ILE A 135 10.41 10.43 9.98
CA ILE A 135 9.78 10.49 8.68
C ILE A 135 10.19 11.76 7.95
N CYS A 136 10.71 11.57 6.74
CA CYS A 136 10.90 12.63 5.78
C CYS A 136 9.58 12.97 5.10
N THR A 137 9.28 14.26 4.92
CA THR A 137 8.08 14.75 4.24
C THR A 137 8.39 15.43 2.91
N ASN A 138 9.54 15.15 2.32
CA ASN A 138 9.99 15.79 1.07
C ASN A 138 9.15 15.38 -0.14
N GLN A 139 8.39 14.29 -0.05
CA GLN A 139 7.55 13.77 -1.13
C GLN A 139 6.20 14.48 -1.29
N ALA A 140 5.94 15.56 -0.56
CA ALA A 140 4.64 16.24 -0.57
C ALA A 140 4.19 16.65 -1.98
N TRP A 141 5.10 17.13 -2.83
CA TRP A 141 4.74 17.50 -4.19
C TRP A 141 4.47 16.28 -5.10
N VAL A 142 5.17 15.15 -4.88
CA VAL A 142 4.90 13.88 -5.60
C VAL A 142 3.53 13.36 -5.19
N ALA A 143 3.20 13.43 -3.88
CA ALA A 143 1.89 13.08 -3.37
C ALA A 143 0.78 13.94 -3.96
N LEU A 144 0.99 15.25 -4.10
CA LEU A 144 0.04 16.14 -4.76
C LEU A 144 -0.17 15.76 -6.22
N ARG A 145 0.90 15.46 -6.97
CA ARG A 145 0.81 14.98 -8.36
C ARG A 145 0.02 13.69 -8.45
N ALA A 146 0.33 12.71 -7.60
CA ALA A 146 -0.38 11.43 -7.57
C ALA A 146 -1.88 11.64 -7.28
N ALA A 147 -2.20 12.47 -6.30
CA ALA A 147 -3.59 12.81 -5.96
C ALA A 147 -4.33 13.46 -7.14
N MET A 148 -3.71 14.43 -7.83
CA MET A 148 -4.28 15.06 -9.01
C MET A 148 -4.48 14.05 -10.14
N HIS A 149 -3.50 13.18 -10.38
CA HIS A 149 -3.56 12.16 -11.43
C HIS A 149 -4.70 11.17 -11.19
N VAL A 150 -4.80 10.64 -9.96
CA VAL A 150 -5.90 9.75 -9.58
C VAL A 150 -7.27 10.45 -9.68
N ALA A 151 -7.36 11.71 -9.27
CA ALA A 151 -8.60 12.48 -9.38
C ALA A 151 -9.02 12.72 -10.84
N MET A 152 -8.06 12.88 -11.75
CA MET A 152 -8.31 13.03 -13.19
C MET A 152 -8.74 11.73 -13.85
N LEU A 153 -8.09 10.61 -13.51
CA LEU A 153 -8.40 9.30 -14.08
C LEU A 153 -9.73 8.77 -13.55
N GLY A 154 -9.98 8.94 -12.26
CA GLY A 154 -11.06 8.27 -11.58
C GLY A 154 -10.91 6.74 -11.56
N PRO A 155 -11.89 6.00 -10.99
CA PRO A 155 -11.80 4.54 -10.90
C PRO A 155 -11.82 3.85 -12.26
N GLY A 156 -12.53 4.41 -13.25
CA GLY A 156 -12.55 3.89 -14.62
C GLY A 156 -11.20 4.00 -15.29
N GLY A 157 -10.60 5.20 -15.26
CA GLY A 157 -9.30 5.44 -15.90
C GLY A 157 -8.14 4.65 -15.26
N LEU A 158 -8.18 4.40 -13.95
CA LEU A 158 -7.20 3.52 -13.30
C LEU A 158 -7.32 2.07 -13.79
N ARG A 159 -8.54 1.59 -13.95
CA ARG A 159 -8.80 0.24 -14.49
C ARG A 159 -8.35 0.12 -15.95
N ASP A 160 -8.64 1.14 -16.75
CA ASP A 160 -8.21 1.17 -18.15
C ASP A 160 -6.67 1.18 -18.24
N LEU A 161 -6.01 1.96 -17.40
CA LEU A 161 -4.55 1.99 -17.30
C LEU A 161 -3.97 0.62 -16.93
N ALA A 162 -4.54 -0.08 -15.95
CA ALA A 162 -4.10 -1.42 -15.58
C ALA A 162 -4.26 -2.43 -16.73
N ASN A 163 -5.40 -2.40 -17.42
CA ASN A 163 -5.66 -3.26 -18.57
C ASN A 163 -4.70 -2.95 -19.75
N ASP A 164 -4.40 -1.69 -19.99
CA ASP A 164 -3.43 -1.28 -21.01
C ASP A 164 -2.02 -1.78 -20.68
N CYS A 165 -1.59 -1.70 -19.43
CA CYS A 165 -0.30 -2.26 -19.00
C CYS A 165 -0.20 -3.76 -19.29
N VAL A 166 -1.24 -4.53 -18.97
CA VAL A 166 -1.28 -5.98 -19.24
C VAL A 166 -1.28 -6.25 -20.74
N ARG A 167 -2.04 -5.48 -21.52
CA ARG A 167 -2.11 -5.63 -22.97
C ARG A 167 -0.75 -5.38 -23.60
N TYR A 168 -0.10 -4.26 -23.29
CA TYR A 168 1.23 -3.94 -23.85
C TYR A 168 2.30 -4.96 -23.47
N ALA A 169 2.26 -5.48 -22.23
CA ALA A 169 3.18 -6.53 -21.83
C ALA A 169 3.00 -7.83 -22.63
N ARG A 170 1.75 -8.20 -22.93
CA ARG A 170 1.43 -9.38 -23.77
C ARG A 170 1.82 -9.17 -25.24
N ASP A 171 1.52 -7.99 -25.78
CA ASP A 171 1.87 -7.66 -27.17
C ASP A 171 3.39 -7.71 -27.34
N LEU A 172 4.16 -7.12 -26.41
CA LEU A 172 5.61 -7.18 -26.44
C LEU A 172 6.15 -8.62 -26.31
N ALA A 173 5.57 -9.43 -25.44
CA ALA A 173 5.98 -10.82 -25.31
C ALA A 173 5.77 -11.60 -26.61
N ALA A 174 4.63 -11.37 -27.29
CA ALA A 174 4.33 -12.01 -28.58
C ALA A 174 5.24 -11.54 -29.72
N ASP A 175 5.76 -10.32 -29.65
CA ASP A 175 6.71 -9.78 -30.65
C ASP A 175 8.15 -10.30 -30.44
N LEU A 176 8.45 -10.85 -29.27
CA LEU A 176 9.78 -11.37 -28.93
C LEU A 176 9.92 -12.89 -29.12
N ASP A 177 8.81 -13.62 -29.26
CA ASP A 177 8.75 -15.06 -29.55
C ASP A 177 8.82 -15.31 -31.08
#